data_a658b9a801e6a07219182c6622e4533b
#
_entry.id   a658b9a801e6a07219182c6622e4533b
#
_cell.length_a   1.000
_cell.length_b   1.000
_cell.length_c   1.000
_cell.angle_alpha   90.00
_cell.angle_beta   90.00
_cell.angle_gamma   90.00
#
_symmetry.space_group_name_H-M   'P 1'
#
loop_
_entity.id
_entity.type
_entity.pdbx_description
1 polymer ?
#
loop_
_entity_poly.entity_id
_entity_poly.type
_entity_poly.pdbx_seq_one_letter_code
_entity_poly.pdbx_strand_id
1 'polypeptide(L)'
;MVATINTNFISQFSDNLHLLLDQRGSKLKGLFMEEAKHGEKHFFDRLGNFSATEVVTRLQPVVLQDPAHSRRMATVGRFEASTYLDNIDKLKMLIDPSNEYIRKLADTHGKNYDLTLINALLGTASTGADGSGTQALGAGQQIAHGSAGFTITKFNQAMRMLEAAEVDMDSEDIYLLLPARGVE
;
A
#
# COMPACT_ATOMS: atom_id res chain seq x y z
N MET A 1 -18.30 24.89 -12.68
CA MET A 1 -18.14 24.55 -11.22
C MET A 1 -17.46 25.73 -10.54
N VAL A 2 -18.21 26.77 -10.19
CA VAL A 2 -17.70 28.06 -9.66
C VAL A 2 -18.25 28.35 -8.25
N ALA A 3 -19.00 27.39 -7.66
CA ALA A 3 -19.81 27.66 -6.50
C ALA A 3 -19.10 27.68 -5.12
N THR A 4 -17.90 27.12 -5.01
CA THR A 4 -17.26 26.94 -3.69
C THR A 4 -16.47 28.15 -3.19
N ILE A 5 -16.03 29.01 -4.09
CA ILE A 5 -15.26 30.21 -3.72
C ILE A 5 -16.20 31.38 -3.38
N ASN A 6 -17.39 31.42 -3.96
CA ASN A 6 -18.37 32.50 -3.76
C ASN A 6 -18.87 32.64 -2.31
N THR A 7 -18.88 31.57 -1.54
CA THR A 7 -19.27 31.63 -0.11
C THR A 7 -18.25 32.31 0.77
N ASN A 8 -17.00 32.43 0.35
CA ASN A 8 -15.95 33.09 1.09
C ASN A 8 -15.92 34.60 0.85
N PHE A 9 -16.66 35.12 -0.16
CA PHE A 9 -16.74 36.55 -0.44
C PHE A 9 -17.74 37.30 0.46
N ILE A 10 -18.65 36.59 1.10
CA ILE A 10 -19.81 37.18 1.80
C ILE A 10 -19.59 37.32 3.31
N SER A 11 -18.64 36.61 3.91
CA SER A 11 -18.47 36.63 5.35
C SER A 11 -17.08 37.06 5.78
N GLN A 12 -17.01 38.17 6.48
CA GLN A 12 -15.83 38.67 7.21
C GLN A 12 -15.49 37.81 8.45
N PHE A 13 -15.88 36.53 8.49
CA PHE A 13 -16.04 35.83 9.75
C PHE A 13 -14.91 34.91 10.19
N SER A 14 -13.83 34.75 9.51
CA SER A 14 -12.65 34.18 10.15
C SER A 14 -11.39 34.53 9.41
N ASP A 15 -10.37 34.88 10.15
CA ASP A 15 -9.04 35.19 9.63
C ASP A 15 -8.31 33.94 9.14
N ASN A 16 -8.94 32.75 9.16
CA ASN A 16 -8.33 31.50 8.77
C ASN A 16 -9.25 30.63 7.93
N LEU A 17 -8.74 30.09 6.83
CA LEU A 17 -9.40 29.04 6.08
C LEU A 17 -9.33 27.73 6.88
N HIS A 18 -10.49 27.26 7.37
CA HIS A 18 -10.55 25.99 8.08
C HIS A 18 -10.38 24.82 7.13
N LEU A 19 -9.26 24.12 7.25
CA LEU A 19 -9.07 22.85 6.55
C LEU A 19 -9.93 21.76 7.19
N LEU A 20 -10.63 21.02 6.37
CA LEU A 20 -11.31 19.82 6.83
C LEU A 20 -10.25 18.88 7.44
N LEU A 21 -10.52 18.38 8.65
CA LEU A 21 -9.67 17.39 9.30
C LEU A 21 -9.64 16.12 8.43
N ASP A 22 -8.47 15.82 7.95
CA ASP A 22 -8.27 14.74 7.01
C ASP A 22 -6.91 14.09 7.28
N GLN A 23 -6.67 12.93 6.67
CA GLN A 23 -5.38 12.27 6.77
C GLN A 23 -4.28 13.18 6.22
N ARG A 24 -3.25 13.42 7.01
CA ARG A 24 -2.06 14.15 6.61
C ARG A 24 -0.99 13.17 6.12
N GLY A 25 -0.57 13.33 4.87
CA GLY A 25 0.43 12.48 4.26
C GLY A 25 0.03 11.01 4.15
N SER A 26 1.01 10.12 3.98
CA SER A 26 0.82 8.68 3.94
C SER A 26 0.94 8.07 5.34
N LYS A 27 0.09 7.10 5.66
CA LYS A 27 0.17 6.29 6.90
C LYS A 27 0.99 5.03 6.74
N LEU A 28 1.11 4.54 5.50
CA LEU A 28 1.79 3.29 5.20
C LEU A 28 3.24 3.50 4.78
N LYS A 29 3.65 4.73 4.54
CA LYS A 29 5.04 5.06 4.22
C LYS A 29 5.95 4.69 5.39
N GLY A 30 7.02 3.94 5.08
CA GLY A 30 7.96 3.45 6.08
C GLY A 30 7.60 2.10 6.71
N LEU A 31 6.39 1.54 6.46
CA LEU A 31 6.06 0.15 6.83
C LEU A 31 6.59 -0.86 5.80
N PHE A 32 6.90 -0.40 4.61
CA PHE A 32 7.42 -1.21 3.51
C PHE A 32 8.84 -0.80 3.17
N MET A 33 9.61 -1.76 2.69
CA MET A 33 10.93 -1.50 2.16
C MET A 33 10.83 -0.64 0.89
N GLU A 34 11.44 0.52 0.92
CA GLU A 34 11.48 1.45 -0.22
C GLU A 34 12.83 1.35 -0.93
N GLU A 35 12.82 1.09 -2.23
CA GLU A 35 14.00 1.10 -3.06
C GLU A 35 13.89 2.17 -4.15
N ALA A 36 14.91 3.02 -4.26
CA ALA A 36 15.02 3.95 -5.38
C ALA A 36 15.54 3.21 -6.62
N LYS A 37 14.72 3.13 -7.65
CA LYS A 37 15.07 2.47 -8.92
C LYS A 37 14.85 3.41 -10.10
N HIS A 38 15.58 3.16 -11.17
CA HIS A 38 15.45 3.88 -12.44
C HIS A 38 14.85 2.96 -13.50
N GLY A 39 13.96 3.49 -14.33
CA GLY A 39 13.32 2.76 -15.41
C GLY A 39 11.81 2.59 -15.22
N GLU A 40 11.14 2.19 -16.27
CA GLU A 40 9.68 2.01 -16.33
C GLU A 40 9.23 0.73 -15.63
N LYS A 41 10.04 -0.32 -15.71
CA LYS A 41 9.77 -1.66 -15.16
C LYS A 41 10.88 -2.09 -14.24
N HIS A 42 10.52 -2.68 -13.12
CA HIS A 42 11.48 -3.26 -12.20
C HIS A 42 11.09 -4.69 -11.85
N PHE A 43 12.10 -5.56 -11.80
CA PHE A 43 11.91 -6.98 -11.52
C PHE A 43 12.51 -7.32 -10.16
N PHE A 44 11.75 -8.09 -9.38
CA PHE A 44 12.16 -8.66 -8.10
C PHE A 44 12.24 -10.17 -8.24
N ASP A 45 13.42 -10.71 -8.07
CA ASP A 45 13.65 -12.14 -8.13
C ASP A 45 13.50 -12.76 -6.74
N ARG A 46 12.87 -13.93 -6.70
CA ARG A 46 12.67 -14.71 -5.50
C ARG A 46 13.15 -16.12 -5.72
N LEU A 47 13.93 -16.63 -4.77
CA LEU A 47 14.39 -18.01 -4.69
C LEU A 47 13.45 -18.81 -3.78
N GLY A 48 13.10 -20.04 -4.18
CA GLY A 48 12.34 -20.97 -3.35
C GLY A 48 13.20 -21.58 -2.23
N ASN A 49 12.56 -22.29 -1.32
CA ASN A 49 13.22 -22.90 -0.19
C ASN A 49 13.97 -24.18 -0.60
N PHE A 50 15.05 -24.48 0.12
CA PHE A 50 15.75 -25.74 0.07
C PHE A 50 15.29 -26.64 1.21
N SER A 51 15.33 -27.95 0.99
CA SER A 51 15.10 -28.94 2.05
C SER A 51 16.39 -29.69 2.37
N ALA A 52 16.64 -29.91 3.65
CA ALA A 52 17.76 -30.76 4.06
C ALA A 52 17.35 -32.23 3.96
N THR A 53 18.23 -33.08 3.42
CA THR A 53 18.03 -34.52 3.35
C THR A 53 19.01 -35.21 4.28
N GLU A 54 18.50 -36.08 5.14
CA GLU A 54 19.35 -36.89 6.03
C GLU A 54 20.16 -37.91 5.26
N VAL A 55 21.44 -38.01 5.58
CA VAL A 55 22.34 -39.03 5.02
C VAL A 55 22.34 -40.23 5.97
N VAL A 56 21.62 -41.29 5.61
CA VAL A 56 21.45 -42.48 6.43
C VAL A 56 22.55 -43.52 6.22
N THR A 57 23.10 -43.56 5.02
CA THR A 57 24.11 -44.60 4.65
C THR A 57 25.44 -43.99 4.24
N ARG A 58 26.53 -44.69 4.57
CA ARG A 58 27.86 -44.28 4.15
C ARG A 58 27.96 -44.31 2.62
N LEU A 59 28.51 -43.25 2.02
CA LEU A 59 28.66 -43.09 0.56
C LEU A 59 27.32 -42.92 -0.19
N GLN A 60 26.27 -42.45 0.51
CA GLN A 60 25.03 -42.10 -0.14
C GLN A 60 25.28 -40.95 -1.17
N PRO A 61 24.75 -41.06 -2.39
CA PRO A 61 24.85 -39.97 -3.35
C PRO A 61 24.15 -38.71 -2.85
N VAL A 62 24.76 -37.55 -3.09
CA VAL A 62 24.18 -36.27 -2.75
C VAL A 62 22.97 -36.02 -3.64
N VAL A 63 21.83 -35.70 -3.02
CA VAL A 63 20.63 -35.31 -3.76
C VAL A 63 20.77 -33.81 -4.10
N LEU A 64 20.94 -33.53 -5.39
CA LEU A 64 20.98 -32.18 -5.90
C LEU A 64 19.54 -31.61 -5.92
N GLN A 65 19.36 -30.41 -5.41
CA GLN A 65 18.09 -29.71 -5.42
C GLN A 65 18.20 -28.50 -6.35
N ASP A 66 17.19 -28.32 -7.18
CA ASP A 66 17.03 -27.15 -8.02
C ASP A 66 15.85 -26.32 -7.47
N PRO A 67 16.14 -25.22 -6.71
CA PRO A 67 15.09 -24.44 -6.10
C PRO A 67 14.31 -23.68 -7.17
N ALA A 68 13.00 -23.55 -6.97
CA ALA A 68 12.15 -22.81 -7.88
C ALA A 68 12.51 -21.32 -7.87
N HIS A 69 12.79 -20.78 -9.04
CA HIS A 69 12.97 -19.33 -9.23
C HIS A 69 11.66 -18.69 -9.63
N SER A 70 11.32 -17.58 -9.01
CA SER A 70 10.16 -16.79 -9.40
C SER A 70 10.53 -15.31 -9.51
N ARG A 71 9.86 -14.61 -10.40
CA ARG A 71 10.10 -13.19 -10.68
C ARG A 71 8.79 -12.44 -10.66
N ARG A 72 8.78 -11.28 -10.01
CA ARG A 72 7.66 -10.34 -10.00
C ARG A 72 8.09 -9.04 -10.63
N MET A 73 7.18 -8.42 -11.36
CA MET A 73 7.40 -7.14 -12.01
C MET A 73 6.56 -6.05 -11.37
N ALA A 74 7.20 -4.91 -11.08
CA ALA A 74 6.53 -3.68 -10.73
C ALA A 74 6.71 -2.66 -11.85
N THR A 75 5.67 -1.88 -12.12
CA THR A 75 5.68 -0.79 -13.08
C THR A 75 5.48 0.55 -12.38
N VAL A 76 6.12 1.58 -12.90
CA VAL A 76 5.97 2.94 -12.36
C VAL A 76 4.67 3.54 -12.86
N GLY A 77 3.79 3.97 -11.94
CA GLY A 77 2.60 4.75 -12.22
C GLY A 77 2.83 6.23 -11.95
N ARG A 78 2.26 7.09 -12.78
CA ARG A 78 2.27 8.55 -12.59
C ARG A 78 0.91 9.00 -12.08
N PHE A 79 0.91 9.73 -10.99
CA PHE A 79 -0.27 10.37 -10.44
C PHE A 79 -0.08 11.89 -10.43
N GLU A 80 -1.11 12.60 -10.77
CA GLU A 80 -1.11 14.06 -10.82
C GLU A 80 -2.35 14.58 -10.10
N ALA A 81 -2.17 15.56 -9.22
CA ALA A 81 -3.24 16.29 -8.59
C ALA A 81 -2.99 17.79 -8.82
N SER A 82 -3.95 18.46 -9.45
CA SER A 82 -3.84 19.87 -9.77
C SER A 82 -5.13 20.60 -9.43
N THR A 83 -5.00 21.90 -9.10
CA THR A 83 -6.12 22.81 -8.95
C THR A 83 -5.79 24.14 -9.62
N TYR A 84 -6.82 24.83 -10.04
CA TYR A 84 -6.69 26.16 -10.64
C TYR A 84 -7.16 27.20 -9.62
N LEU A 85 -6.36 28.24 -9.42
CA LEU A 85 -6.68 29.38 -8.58
C LEU A 85 -6.44 30.65 -9.39
N ASP A 86 -7.53 31.35 -9.73
CA ASP A 86 -7.45 32.59 -10.50
C ASP A 86 -6.88 33.74 -9.66
N ASN A 87 -6.08 34.60 -10.29
CA ASN A 87 -5.51 35.79 -9.63
C ASN A 87 -6.60 36.79 -9.20
N ILE A 88 -7.70 36.88 -9.95
CA ILE A 88 -8.83 37.75 -9.59
C ILE A 88 -9.51 37.23 -8.33
N ASP A 89 -9.63 35.91 -8.17
CA ASP A 89 -10.21 35.30 -6.98
C ASP A 89 -9.30 35.50 -5.76
N LYS A 90 -7.98 35.42 -5.92
CA LYS A 90 -7.02 35.77 -4.85
C LYS A 90 -7.16 37.20 -4.37
N LEU A 91 -7.34 38.14 -5.29
CA LEU A 91 -7.54 39.57 -4.93
C LEU A 91 -8.84 39.86 -4.18
N LYS A 92 -9.89 39.03 -4.43
CA LYS A 92 -11.18 39.15 -3.76
C LYS A 92 -11.22 38.44 -2.40
N MET A 93 -10.31 37.51 -2.15
CA MET A 93 -10.21 36.85 -0.86
C MET A 93 -9.41 37.68 0.12
N LEU A 94 -9.87 37.80 1.38
CA LEU A 94 -9.17 38.49 2.46
C LEU A 94 -7.85 37.82 2.84
N ILE A 95 -7.73 36.52 2.54
CA ILE A 95 -6.58 35.69 2.90
C ILE A 95 -6.10 34.95 1.64
N ASP A 96 -4.80 34.82 1.45
CA ASP A 96 -4.23 34.00 0.36
C ASP A 96 -4.35 32.50 0.69
N PRO A 97 -5.21 31.73 -0.01
CA PRO A 97 -5.42 30.32 0.26
C PRO A 97 -4.35 29.42 -0.34
N SER A 98 -3.35 29.96 -1.03
CA SER A 98 -2.38 29.19 -1.82
C SER A 98 -1.68 28.10 -0.98
N ASN A 99 -1.28 28.42 0.24
CA ASN A 99 -0.59 27.48 1.13
C ASN A 99 -1.50 26.33 1.56
N GLU A 100 -2.79 26.62 1.79
CA GLU A 100 -3.75 25.61 2.20
C GLU A 100 -4.10 24.64 1.05
N TYR A 101 -4.19 25.16 -0.17
CA TYR A 101 -4.37 24.32 -1.37
C TYR A 101 -3.16 23.42 -1.60
N ILE A 102 -1.93 23.93 -1.48
CA ILE A 102 -0.71 23.13 -1.62
C ILE A 102 -0.68 22.02 -0.57
N ARG A 103 -1.02 22.32 0.68
CA ARG A 103 -1.09 21.31 1.75
C ARG A 103 -2.12 20.22 1.43
N LYS A 104 -3.32 20.59 0.98
CA LYS A 104 -4.35 19.62 0.59
C LYS A 104 -3.93 18.74 -0.59
N LEU A 105 -3.24 19.29 -1.58
CA LEU A 105 -2.69 18.52 -2.69
C LEU A 105 -1.64 17.51 -2.21
N ALA A 106 -0.76 17.92 -1.30
CA ALA A 106 0.23 17.02 -0.71
C ALA A 106 -0.43 15.86 0.08
N ASP A 107 -1.45 16.17 0.87
CA ASP A 107 -2.22 15.15 1.60
C ASP A 107 -2.95 14.18 0.65
N THR A 108 -3.44 14.68 -0.49
CA THR A 108 -4.05 13.85 -1.52
C THR A 108 -3.05 12.85 -2.12
N HIS A 109 -1.81 13.28 -2.37
CA HIS A 109 -0.76 12.37 -2.82
C HIS A 109 -0.43 11.30 -1.78
N GLY A 110 -0.39 11.65 -0.49
CA GLY A 110 -0.18 10.69 0.59
C GLY A 110 -1.28 9.61 0.64
N LYS A 111 -2.54 9.99 0.52
CA LYS A 111 -3.66 9.05 0.45
C LYS A 111 -3.60 8.15 -0.78
N ASN A 112 -3.26 8.72 -1.93
CA ASN A 112 -3.15 7.95 -3.16
C ASN A 112 -2.01 6.93 -3.11
N TYR A 113 -0.91 7.27 -2.43
CA TYR A 113 0.18 6.36 -2.14
C TYR A 113 -0.31 5.16 -1.32
N ASP A 114 -1.02 5.42 -0.20
CA ASP A 114 -1.59 4.36 0.65
C ASP A 114 -2.56 3.47 -0.13
N LEU A 115 -3.44 4.07 -0.93
CA LEU A 115 -4.40 3.33 -1.76
C LEU A 115 -3.69 2.43 -2.78
N THR A 116 -2.64 2.92 -3.40
CA THR A 116 -1.85 2.16 -4.37
C THR A 116 -1.18 0.96 -3.71
N LEU A 117 -0.61 1.13 -2.50
CA LEU A 117 -0.03 0.04 -1.74
C LEU A 117 -1.07 -1.03 -1.35
N ILE A 118 -2.23 -0.62 -0.84
CA ILE A 118 -3.30 -1.54 -0.47
C ILE A 118 -3.80 -2.32 -1.69
N ASN A 119 -4.00 -1.63 -2.82
CA ASN A 119 -4.41 -2.28 -4.06
C ASN A 119 -3.35 -3.25 -4.59
N ALA A 120 -2.08 -2.95 -4.43
CA ALA A 120 -0.99 -3.85 -4.82
C ALA A 120 -0.93 -5.09 -3.92
N LEU A 121 -1.18 -4.97 -2.61
CA LEU A 121 -1.23 -6.09 -1.67
C LEU A 121 -2.38 -7.07 -1.98
N LEU A 122 -3.55 -6.54 -2.35
CA LEU A 122 -4.75 -7.34 -2.63
C LEU A 122 -4.88 -7.73 -4.10
N GLY A 123 -4.13 -7.09 -4.97
CA GLY A 123 -4.21 -7.23 -6.41
C GLY A 123 -3.49 -8.45 -6.96
N THR A 124 -3.47 -8.52 -8.28
CA THR A 124 -2.78 -9.56 -9.05
C THR A 124 -1.38 -9.09 -9.38
N ALA A 125 -0.36 -9.86 -9.00
CA ALA A 125 1.03 -9.56 -9.32
C ALA A 125 1.39 -10.01 -10.73
N SER A 126 2.14 -9.19 -11.46
CA SER A 126 2.75 -9.58 -12.74
C SER A 126 3.97 -10.47 -12.49
N THR A 127 4.04 -11.60 -13.17
CA THR A 127 5.06 -12.65 -12.99
C THR A 127 5.68 -13.09 -14.31
N GLY A 128 6.75 -13.88 -14.22
CA GLY A 128 7.46 -14.41 -15.40
C GLY A 128 8.64 -13.54 -15.82
N ALA A 129 9.38 -13.99 -16.82
CA ALA A 129 10.63 -13.37 -17.26
C ALA A 129 10.44 -11.94 -17.75
N ASP A 130 9.31 -11.67 -18.39
CA ASP A 130 8.94 -10.40 -19.01
C ASP A 130 7.74 -9.70 -18.33
N GLY A 131 7.17 -10.32 -17.26
CA GLY A 131 6.01 -9.83 -16.56
C GLY A 131 4.66 -10.09 -17.24
N SER A 132 4.61 -10.98 -18.23
CA SER A 132 3.38 -11.33 -18.97
C SER A 132 2.47 -12.29 -18.19
N GLY A 133 3.02 -13.03 -17.23
CA GLY A 133 2.25 -13.89 -16.35
C GLY A 133 1.54 -13.11 -15.27
N THR A 134 0.50 -13.68 -14.68
CA THR A 134 -0.25 -13.10 -13.57
C THR A 134 -0.39 -14.08 -12.42
N GLN A 135 -0.29 -13.60 -11.20
CA GLN A 135 -0.50 -14.38 -9.98
C GLN A 135 -1.35 -13.58 -9.00
N ALA A 136 -2.53 -14.08 -8.71
CA ALA A 136 -3.38 -13.54 -7.64
C ALA A 136 -2.88 -13.97 -6.26
N LEU A 137 -3.35 -13.30 -5.21
CA LEU A 137 -3.13 -13.72 -3.83
C LEU A 137 -3.67 -15.13 -3.61
N GLY A 138 -2.85 -16.03 -3.07
CA GLY A 138 -3.21 -17.43 -2.86
C GLY A 138 -4.45 -17.59 -1.96
N ALA A 139 -5.29 -18.59 -2.26
CA ALA A 139 -6.46 -18.88 -1.42
C ALA A 139 -6.09 -19.20 0.04
N GLY A 140 -4.93 -19.83 0.26
CA GLY A 140 -4.38 -20.08 1.60
C GLY A 140 -3.87 -18.85 2.34
N GLN A 141 -3.86 -17.69 1.69
CA GLN A 141 -3.47 -16.40 2.28
C GLN A 141 -4.67 -15.48 2.46
N GLN A 142 -5.88 -16.00 2.34
CA GLN A 142 -7.11 -15.25 2.44
C GLN A 142 -8.04 -15.88 3.46
N ILE A 143 -8.65 -15.06 4.31
CA ILE A 143 -9.68 -15.47 5.25
C ILE A 143 -11.02 -14.96 4.72
N ALA A 144 -11.97 -15.86 4.51
CA ALA A 144 -13.27 -15.51 3.99
C ALA A 144 -14.00 -14.51 4.91
N HIS A 145 -14.68 -13.54 4.32
CA HIS A 145 -15.44 -12.51 5.04
C HIS A 145 -16.52 -13.13 5.96
N GLY A 146 -17.24 -14.18 5.48
CA GLY A 146 -18.21 -14.94 6.29
C GLY A 146 -19.35 -14.10 6.85
N SER A 147 -19.70 -12.99 6.20
CA SER A 147 -20.75 -12.04 6.64
C SER A 147 -20.53 -11.44 8.04
N ALA A 148 -19.32 -11.51 8.57
CA ALA A 148 -18.94 -10.94 9.86
C ALA A 148 -17.72 -10.02 9.69
N GLY A 149 -17.65 -8.96 10.46
CA GLY A 149 -16.53 -8.04 10.53
C GLY A 149 -15.24 -8.72 10.98
N PHE A 150 -14.26 -7.94 11.41
CA PHE A 150 -13.03 -8.45 11.99
C PHE A 150 -13.30 -8.98 13.39
N THR A 151 -13.05 -10.27 13.63
CA THR A 151 -13.23 -10.95 14.92
C THR A 151 -11.92 -11.50 15.43
N ILE A 152 -11.84 -11.74 16.75
CA ILE A 152 -10.68 -12.38 17.39
C ILE A 152 -10.38 -13.77 16.80
N THR A 153 -11.40 -14.47 16.35
CA THR A 153 -11.23 -15.77 15.70
C THR A 153 -10.49 -15.64 14.37
N LYS A 154 -10.85 -14.62 13.55
CA LYS A 154 -10.14 -14.32 12.30
C LYS A 154 -8.71 -13.86 12.55
N PHE A 155 -8.48 -13.08 13.59
CA PHE A 155 -7.14 -12.69 14.02
C PHE A 155 -6.28 -13.92 14.35
N ASN A 156 -6.79 -14.81 15.22
CA ASN A 156 -6.08 -16.03 15.57
C ASN A 156 -5.86 -16.95 14.37
N GLN A 157 -6.79 -16.98 13.42
CA GLN A 157 -6.62 -17.71 12.17
C GLN A 157 -5.51 -17.11 11.31
N ALA A 158 -5.43 -15.78 11.20
CA ALA A 158 -4.36 -15.09 10.48
C ALA A 158 -2.99 -15.39 11.11
N MET A 159 -2.88 -15.32 12.43
CA MET A 159 -1.64 -15.65 13.15
C MET A 159 -1.19 -17.10 12.86
N ARG A 160 -2.11 -18.07 12.93
CA ARG A 160 -1.80 -19.46 12.57
C ARG A 160 -1.35 -19.65 11.12
N MET A 161 -1.91 -18.85 10.19
CA MET A 161 -1.49 -18.90 8.78
C MET A 161 -0.07 -18.38 8.60
N LEU A 162 0.34 -17.35 9.35
CA LEU A 162 1.71 -16.83 9.36
C LEU A 162 2.67 -17.85 9.98
N GLU A 163 2.32 -18.45 11.11
CA GLU A 163 3.10 -19.53 11.75
C GLU A 163 3.27 -20.73 10.81
N ALA A 164 2.20 -21.16 10.15
CA ALA A 164 2.25 -22.27 9.17
C ALA A 164 3.08 -21.94 7.93
N ALA A 165 3.26 -20.65 7.62
CA ALA A 165 4.15 -20.18 6.56
C ALA A 165 5.60 -19.97 7.04
N GLU A 166 5.92 -20.41 8.27
CA GLU A 166 7.26 -20.28 8.88
C GLU A 166 7.77 -18.83 8.94
N VAL A 167 6.86 -17.85 9.12
CA VAL A 167 7.22 -16.45 9.35
C VAL A 167 7.77 -16.32 10.75
N ASP A 168 8.97 -15.76 10.89
CA ASP A 168 9.59 -15.49 12.18
C ASP A 168 8.90 -14.27 12.84
N MET A 169 7.98 -14.56 13.76
CA MET A 169 7.20 -13.54 14.46
C MET A 169 7.98 -12.81 15.56
N ASP A 170 9.12 -13.34 15.97
CA ASP A 170 9.94 -12.75 17.03
C ASP A 170 10.90 -11.69 16.49
N SER A 171 11.33 -11.83 15.23
CA SER A 171 12.29 -10.93 14.60
C SER A 171 11.67 -9.94 13.62
N GLU A 172 10.47 -10.23 13.09
CA GLU A 172 9.82 -9.43 12.07
C GLU A 172 8.64 -8.62 12.64
N ASP A 173 8.57 -7.34 12.28
CA ASP A 173 7.46 -6.48 12.67
C ASP A 173 6.17 -6.84 11.89
N ILE A 174 5.12 -7.22 12.60
CA ILE A 174 3.83 -7.57 12.00
C ILE A 174 2.86 -6.42 12.18
N TYR A 175 2.34 -5.90 11.07
CA TYR A 175 1.40 -4.80 11.04
C TYR A 175 -0.01 -5.26 10.69
N LEU A 176 -1.00 -4.81 11.45
CA LEU A 176 -2.41 -5.05 11.20
C LEU A 176 -3.07 -3.77 10.67
N LEU A 177 -3.55 -3.82 9.44
CA LEU A 177 -4.28 -2.71 8.81
C LEU A 177 -5.79 -2.95 8.93
N LEU A 178 -6.46 -2.15 9.73
CA LEU A 178 -7.91 -2.23 9.93
C LEU A 178 -8.62 -1.01 9.34
N PRO A 179 -9.63 -1.21 8.49
CA PRO A 179 -10.50 -0.11 8.06
C PRO A 179 -11.42 0.32 9.21
N ALA A 180 -11.77 1.60 9.28
CA ALA A 180 -12.62 2.16 10.34
C ALA A 180 -14.00 1.50 10.48
N ARG A 181 -14.51 0.85 9.43
CA ARG A 181 -15.80 0.13 9.41
C ARG A 181 -15.70 -1.36 9.76
N GLY A 182 -14.52 -1.87 10.07
CA GLY A 182 -14.28 -3.31 10.22
C GLY A 182 -14.23 -3.83 11.65
N VAL A 183 -14.42 -2.96 12.63
CA VAL A 183 -14.34 -3.34 14.06
C VAL A 183 -15.77 -3.26 14.64
N GLU A 184 -16.45 -4.37 14.67
CA GLU A 184 -17.68 -4.59 15.46
C GLU A 184 -17.44 -5.67 16.49
#